data_9eb58e168a141dcbb9211ba8e773cf41
#
_entry.id   9eb58e168a141dcbb9211ba8e773cf41
#
_cell.length_a   1.000
_cell.length_b   1.000
_cell.length_c   1.000
_cell.angle_alpha   90.00
_cell.angle_beta   90.00
_cell.angle_gamma   90.00
#
_symmetry.space_group_name_H-M   'P 1'
#
loop_
_entity.id
_entity.type
_entity.pdbx_description
1 polymer ?
#
loop_
_entity_poly.entity_id
_entity_poly.type
_entity_poly.pdbx_seq_one_letter_code
_entity_poly.pdbx_strand_id
1 'polypeptide(L)'
;MSNGPQPPRPDFVPAADPRARRGRFSFEAVWARLRLPLLLAVIASLAVASLLLYTAERRTTRQSELTVSAADAEALRQRSLAAEAAFEKVRQARFELTEDDVRLLEQALQVQEEYLSALRSVGTEDPRLVSLRRRLHLLRGERLRQESATLEAAALALAKSDEVGAAEKLRRAVACEQEIADRWQFSGLADSGRRALLDTRLRRLESSALWQKGRALEAEAEKSFAAGRFAEAAERFTSAIDAENEFLARYRDVRDTAFGRAEQLAIRRETAASGLVWEEVSRYQVAAQAAEAKADWPGAAARWQDAVDAFARLLTAHPRSQFADRAKEAAMATRLNFARFHDDVTRVRAVAGRLRQALRARQVDDALRLADAVLADARRLAEAGTGVFRPEDEERQELEFIASHTAMIRGYLPEADRQLLPVPGQAVRMYRTEIPQGLYASLMDANPSALRREANPVESVAYADAELFARRLSWILGGRARLPTVGEHAAAAGDLTKPASADVAWTAANTEGVDARPAGSAKADALGFHDLVGNVEEWAAAKEGETRAPVVGGSVASASAPGLAVRQVHKREKSRTLGFRIVIE
;
A
#
# COMPACT_ATOMS: atom_id res chain seq x y z
N MET A 1 41.85 28.99 22.43
CA MET A 1 40.77 29.91 22.82
C MET A 1 39.51 29.41 22.22
N SER A 2 38.72 28.86 23.10
CA SER A 2 37.47 28.14 22.86
C SER A 2 36.33 29.10 22.53
N ASN A 3 35.45 28.72 21.63
CA ASN A 3 34.06 29.17 21.64
C ASN A 3 33.16 27.96 21.39
N GLY A 4 32.54 27.50 22.48
CA GLY A 4 31.52 26.49 22.45
C GLY A 4 30.18 27.05 21.99
N PRO A 5 29.23 26.18 21.58
CA PRO A 5 27.93 26.57 21.07
C PRO A 5 26.97 27.01 22.19
N GLN A 6 26.27 28.10 21.93
CA GLN A 6 25.17 28.60 22.77
C GLN A 6 23.95 27.65 22.75
N PRO A 7 23.19 27.54 23.86
CA PRO A 7 21.95 26.75 23.90
C PRO A 7 20.80 27.48 23.20
N PRO A 8 19.79 26.73 22.72
CA PRO A 8 18.64 27.30 22.04
C PRO A 8 17.70 28.03 23.00
N ARG A 9 17.15 29.13 22.54
CA ARG A 9 16.13 29.95 23.24
C ARG A 9 14.80 29.17 23.37
N PRO A 10 14.07 29.33 24.44
CA PRO A 10 12.75 28.69 24.58
C PRO A 10 11.72 29.35 23.67
N ASP A 11 10.93 28.50 23.03
CA ASP A 11 9.80 28.90 22.19
C ASP A 11 8.71 29.60 22.99
N PHE A 12 8.27 30.71 22.46
CA PHE A 12 7.19 31.55 22.93
C PHE A 12 5.86 30.83 22.71
N VAL A 13 5.18 30.42 23.79
CA VAL A 13 3.81 29.93 23.74
C VAL A 13 2.88 31.13 23.72
N PRO A 14 2.04 31.32 22.71
CA PRO A 14 1.05 32.41 22.74
C PRO A 14 -0.05 32.09 23.75
N ALA A 15 -0.37 33.07 24.57
CA ALA A 15 -1.44 33.04 25.55
C ALA A 15 -2.80 32.71 24.93
N ALA A 16 -3.49 31.75 25.52
CA ALA A 16 -4.83 31.34 25.12
C ALA A 16 -5.88 32.46 25.38
N ASP A 17 -6.66 32.76 24.37
CA ASP A 17 -7.83 33.66 24.40
C ASP A 17 -8.88 33.18 25.45
N PRO A 18 -9.30 34.01 26.39
CA PRO A 18 -10.22 33.59 27.45
C PRO A 18 -11.71 33.55 27.05
N ARG A 19 -12.05 33.58 25.73
CA ARG A 19 -13.46 33.67 25.29
C ARG A 19 -14.08 32.40 24.68
N ALA A 20 -13.44 31.24 24.74
CA ALA A 20 -13.98 29.99 24.20
C ALA A 20 -14.38 28.97 25.27
N ARG A 21 -15.06 29.39 26.37
CA ARG A 21 -15.77 28.46 27.26
C ARG A 21 -17.28 28.64 27.14
N ARG A 22 -17.85 28.22 26.03
CA ARG A 22 -19.25 27.77 26.01
C ARG A 22 -19.24 26.24 26.12
N GLY A 23 -19.39 25.76 27.36
CA GLY A 23 -19.53 24.34 27.64
C GLY A 23 -20.76 23.77 26.93
N ARG A 24 -20.54 22.85 26.04
CA ARG A 24 -21.58 21.91 25.63
C ARG A 24 -21.90 21.05 26.84
N PHE A 25 -23.08 21.26 27.46
CA PHE A 25 -23.67 20.31 28.40
C PHE A 25 -23.86 18.98 27.63
N SER A 26 -23.01 18.00 27.88
CA SER A 26 -23.27 16.66 27.37
C SER A 26 -24.31 16.01 28.28
N PHE A 27 -25.37 15.54 27.70
CA PHE A 27 -26.45 14.81 28.38
C PHE A 27 -25.91 13.62 29.19
N GLU A 28 -24.82 13.00 28.74
CA GLU A 28 -24.13 11.91 29.45
C GLU A 28 -23.50 12.32 30.79
N ALA A 29 -22.94 13.52 30.89
CA ALA A 29 -22.33 13.99 32.16
C ALA A 29 -23.40 14.31 33.22
N VAL A 30 -24.58 14.74 32.81
CA VAL A 30 -25.73 14.95 33.70
C VAL A 30 -26.31 13.59 34.13
N TRP A 31 -26.40 12.64 33.21
CA TRP A 31 -26.86 11.27 33.53
C TRP A 31 -25.93 10.53 34.48
N ALA A 32 -24.63 10.64 34.32
CA ALA A 32 -23.66 10.01 35.23
C ALA A 32 -23.75 10.54 36.68
N ARG A 33 -24.08 11.82 36.85
CA ARG A 33 -24.28 12.43 38.19
C ARG A 33 -25.65 12.13 38.79
N LEU A 34 -26.66 11.84 38.00
CA LEU A 34 -28.02 11.53 38.43
C LEU A 34 -28.26 10.04 38.70
N ARG A 35 -27.46 9.13 38.12
CA ARG A 35 -27.62 7.68 38.33
C ARG A 35 -27.54 7.23 39.77
N LEU A 36 -26.56 7.73 40.51
CA LEU A 36 -26.37 7.32 41.90
C LEU A 36 -27.46 7.83 42.84
N PRO A 37 -27.88 9.11 42.80
CA PRO A 37 -28.99 9.58 43.61
C PRO A 37 -30.35 9.00 43.21
N LEU A 38 -30.57 8.72 41.91
CA LEU A 38 -31.79 8.03 41.43
C LEU A 38 -31.84 6.58 41.90
N LEU A 39 -30.73 5.86 41.86
CA LEU A 39 -30.63 4.49 42.36
C LEU A 39 -30.86 4.46 43.88
N LEU A 40 -30.27 5.40 44.62
CA LEU A 40 -30.49 5.52 46.06
C LEU A 40 -31.94 5.92 46.42
N ALA A 41 -32.59 6.75 45.59
CA ALA A 41 -33.99 7.10 45.77
C ALA A 41 -34.91 5.89 45.48
N VAL A 42 -34.60 5.09 44.48
CA VAL A 42 -35.34 3.84 44.20
C VAL A 42 -35.16 2.81 45.31
N ILE A 43 -33.93 2.63 45.81
CA ILE A 43 -33.65 1.74 46.96
C ILE A 43 -34.36 2.22 48.23
N ALA A 44 -34.34 3.52 48.52
CA ALA A 44 -35.04 4.11 49.65
C ALA A 44 -36.57 3.94 49.50
N SER A 45 -37.12 4.13 48.28
CA SER A 45 -38.54 3.93 48.03
C SER A 45 -38.96 2.47 48.15
N LEU A 46 -38.11 1.53 47.69
CA LEU A 46 -38.35 0.09 47.88
C LEU A 46 -38.22 -0.30 49.38
N ALA A 47 -37.28 0.26 50.12
CA ALA A 47 -37.18 0.02 51.55
C ALA A 47 -38.37 0.58 52.33
N VAL A 48 -38.86 1.77 51.98
CA VAL A 48 -40.10 2.34 52.55
C VAL A 48 -41.32 1.51 52.14
N ALA A 49 -41.44 1.07 50.90
CA ALA A 49 -42.50 0.21 50.43
C ALA A 49 -42.49 -1.17 51.15
N SER A 50 -41.30 -1.76 51.34
CA SER A 50 -41.12 -2.99 52.11
C SER A 50 -41.49 -2.81 53.58
N LEU A 51 -41.11 -1.67 54.16
CA LEU A 51 -41.48 -1.33 55.55
C LEU A 51 -42.98 -1.07 55.72
N LEU A 52 -43.62 -0.45 54.68
CA LEU A 52 -45.06 -0.22 54.66
C LEU A 52 -45.80 -1.53 54.46
N LEU A 53 -45.32 -2.41 53.58
CA LEU A 53 -45.87 -3.75 53.42
C LEU A 53 -45.72 -4.58 54.70
N TYR A 54 -44.55 -4.55 55.33
CA TYR A 54 -44.30 -5.24 56.57
C TYR A 54 -45.17 -4.69 57.74
N THR A 55 -45.40 -3.38 57.79
CA THR A 55 -46.27 -2.76 58.79
C THR A 55 -47.76 -2.97 58.46
N ALA A 56 -48.12 -3.03 57.17
CA ALA A 56 -49.47 -3.40 56.71
C ALA A 56 -49.77 -4.86 57.05
N GLU A 57 -48.83 -5.76 56.76
CA GLU A 57 -48.90 -7.18 57.09
C GLU A 57 -49.02 -7.41 58.62
N ARG A 58 -48.26 -6.64 59.43
CA ARG A 58 -48.43 -6.64 60.89
C ARG A 58 -49.78 -6.05 61.37
N ARG A 59 -50.36 -5.08 60.64
CA ARG A 59 -51.70 -4.54 60.94
C ARG A 59 -52.82 -5.49 60.58
N THR A 60 -52.70 -6.18 59.41
CA THR A 60 -53.67 -7.20 59.03
C THR A 60 -53.63 -8.42 59.95
N THR A 61 -52.44 -8.82 60.41
CA THR A 61 -52.33 -9.92 61.40
C THR A 61 -52.87 -9.50 62.77
N ARG A 62 -52.87 -8.19 63.12
CA ARG A 62 -53.53 -7.71 64.37
C ARG A 62 -55.05 -7.54 64.28
N GLN A 63 -55.61 -7.44 63.05
CA GLN A 63 -57.07 -7.25 62.87
C GLN A 63 -57.85 -8.56 62.67
N SER A 64 -57.18 -9.71 62.51
CA SER A 64 -57.84 -11.03 62.48
C SER A 64 -57.87 -11.68 63.89
N GLU A 65 -58.12 -10.89 64.90
CA GLU A 65 -58.43 -11.40 66.26
C GLU A 65 -59.88 -11.94 66.32
N LEU A 66 -60.21 -12.85 65.41
CA LEU A 66 -61.32 -13.76 65.64
C LEU A 66 -60.80 -14.86 66.56
N THR A 67 -61.25 -14.82 67.79
CA THR A 67 -61.06 -15.91 68.73
C THR A 67 -61.66 -17.17 68.15
N VAL A 68 -60.80 -18.01 67.53
CA VAL A 68 -61.23 -19.37 67.13
C VAL A 68 -61.63 -20.11 68.39
N SER A 69 -62.79 -20.65 68.45
CA SER A 69 -63.31 -21.40 69.64
C SER A 69 -62.45 -22.68 69.80
N ALA A 70 -62.26 -23.13 71.01
CA ALA A 70 -61.56 -24.39 71.28
C ALA A 70 -62.13 -25.58 70.49
N ALA A 71 -63.44 -25.53 70.20
CA ALA A 71 -64.10 -26.53 69.34
C ALA A 71 -63.67 -26.43 67.87
N ASP A 72 -63.50 -25.22 67.35
CA ASP A 72 -63.04 -25.03 65.94
C ASP A 72 -61.59 -25.43 65.80
N ALA A 73 -60.75 -25.15 66.79
CA ALA A 73 -59.31 -25.56 66.80
C ALA A 73 -59.22 -27.11 66.83
N GLU A 74 -60.00 -27.78 67.66
CA GLU A 74 -60.03 -29.25 67.69
C GLU A 74 -60.57 -29.84 66.36
N ALA A 75 -61.52 -29.17 65.72
CA ALA A 75 -62.02 -29.60 64.39
C ALA A 75 -60.93 -29.51 63.31
N LEU A 76 -60.08 -28.46 63.31
CA LEU A 76 -58.92 -28.37 62.44
C LEU A 76 -57.92 -29.52 62.72
N ARG A 77 -57.63 -29.78 64.00
CA ARG A 77 -56.73 -30.89 64.35
C ARG A 77 -57.26 -32.25 63.84
N GLN A 78 -58.53 -32.53 64.02
CA GLN A 78 -59.14 -33.77 63.53
C GLN A 78 -59.10 -33.86 61.98
N ARG A 79 -59.36 -32.77 61.27
CA ARG A 79 -59.19 -32.68 59.79
C ARG A 79 -57.81 -32.99 59.33
N SER A 80 -56.76 -32.42 59.99
CA SER A 80 -55.39 -32.71 59.69
C SER A 80 -55.01 -34.17 59.94
N LEU A 81 -55.52 -34.79 61.06
CA LEU A 81 -55.31 -36.19 61.36
C LEU A 81 -56.01 -37.12 60.34
N ALA A 82 -57.21 -36.78 59.92
CA ALA A 82 -57.95 -37.53 58.91
C ALA A 82 -57.26 -37.49 57.52
N ALA A 83 -56.76 -36.33 57.11
CA ALA A 83 -56.04 -36.22 55.87
C ALA A 83 -54.68 -37.01 55.87
N GLU A 84 -53.97 -37.00 57.00
CA GLU A 84 -52.78 -37.83 57.18
C GLU A 84 -53.11 -39.31 57.17
N ALA A 85 -54.15 -39.75 57.85
CA ALA A 85 -54.59 -41.14 57.86
C ALA A 85 -55.05 -41.63 56.49
N ALA A 86 -55.74 -40.77 55.71
CA ALA A 86 -56.09 -41.05 54.32
C ALA A 86 -54.85 -41.25 53.45
N PHE A 87 -53.82 -40.39 53.62
CA PHE A 87 -52.53 -40.53 52.91
C PHE A 87 -51.86 -41.88 53.29
N GLU A 88 -51.74 -42.20 54.59
CA GLU A 88 -51.12 -43.43 55.04
C GLU A 88 -51.85 -44.70 54.50
N LYS A 89 -53.15 -44.68 54.43
CA LYS A 89 -53.92 -45.76 53.83
C LYS A 89 -53.60 -45.97 52.33
N VAL A 90 -53.48 -44.90 51.59
CA VAL A 90 -53.04 -44.94 50.18
C VAL A 90 -51.63 -45.42 50.01
N ARG A 91 -50.69 -44.90 50.86
CA ARG A 91 -49.27 -45.27 50.85
C ARG A 91 -49.07 -46.78 51.15
N GLN A 92 -49.88 -47.38 51.98
CA GLN A 92 -49.88 -48.81 52.27
C GLN A 92 -50.43 -49.65 51.14
N ALA A 93 -51.39 -49.08 50.37
CA ALA A 93 -52.08 -49.78 49.32
C ALA A 93 -51.42 -49.70 47.95
N ARG A 94 -50.52 -48.74 47.75
CA ARG A 94 -49.89 -48.46 46.45
C ARG A 94 -48.36 -48.27 46.59
N PHE A 95 -47.62 -48.85 45.65
CA PHE A 95 -46.18 -48.67 45.59
C PHE A 95 -45.83 -47.31 44.99
N GLU A 96 -46.55 -46.87 43.97
CA GLU A 96 -46.38 -45.56 43.35
C GLU A 96 -47.52 -44.61 43.80
N LEU A 97 -47.15 -43.46 44.35
CA LEU A 97 -48.05 -42.40 44.76
C LEU A 97 -48.38 -41.45 43.61
N THR A 98 -49.63 -41.17 43.41
CA THR A 98 -50.09 -40.18 42.43
C THR A 98 -49.97 -38.77 43.00
N GLU A 99 -50.19 -37.75 42.18
CA GLU A 99 -50.21 -36.35 42.60
C GLU A 99 -51.35 -36.08 43.60
N ASP A 100 -52.49 -36.68 43.40
CA ASP A 100 -53.64 -36.56 44.27
C ASP A 100 -53.36 -37.21 45.65
N ASP A 101 -52.55 -38.27 45.68
CA ASP A 101 -52.17 -38.94 46.92
C ASP A 101 -51.22 -38.00 47.74
N VAL A 102 -50.28 -37.32 47.07
CA VAL A 102 -49.38 -36.34 47.75
C VAL A 102 -50.16 -35.14 48.24
N ARG A 103 -51.20 -34.67 47.52
CA ARG A 103 -52.08 -33.59 47.96
C ARG A 103 -52.77 -33.88 49.31
N LEU A 104 -53.05 -35.13 49.67
CA LEU A 104 -53.56 -35.47 50.97
C LEU A 104 -52.58 -35.10 52.10
N LEU A 105 -51.30 -35.29 51.85
CA LEU A 105 -50.28 -34.92 52.82
C LEU A 105 -50.06 -33.38 52.87
N GLU A 106 -50.19 -32.71 51.74
CA GLU A 106 -50.21 -31.25 51.65
C GLU A 106 -51.40 -30.65 52.44
N GLN A 107 -52.58 -31.24 52.26
CA GLN A 107 -53.76 -30.83 53.06
C GLN A 107 -53.55 -31.06 54.54
N ALA A 108 -52.98 -32.22 54.96
CA ALA A 108 -52.68 -32.49 56.36
C ALA A 108 -51.69 -31.43 56.93
N LEU A 109 -50.66 -31.05 56.15
CA LEU A 109 -49.68 -30.02 56.56
C LEU A 109 -50.34 -28.65 56.67
N GLN A 110 -51.09 -28.22 55.64
CA GLN A 110 -51.76 -26.94 55.59
C GLN A 110 -52.76 -26.79 56.78
N VAL A 111 -53.61 -27.78 57.00
CA VAL A 111 -54.58 -27.75 58.10
C VAL A 111 -53.87 -27.79 59.46
N GLN A 112 -52.69 -28.44 59.60
CA GLN A 112 -51.89 -28.38 60.82
C GLN A 112 -51.31 -26.97 61.06
N GLU A 113 -50.88 -26.28 60.00
CA GLU A 113 -50.43 -24.89 60.10
C GLU A 113 -51.59 -23.96 60.48
N GLU A 114 -52.78 -24.13 59.93
CA GLU A 114 -54.00 -23.42 60.32
C GLU A 114 -54.35 -23.66 61.78
N TYR A 115 -54.26 -24.90 62.25
CA TYR A 115 -54.51 -25.28 63.63
C TYR A 115 -53.54 -24.57 64.60
N LEU A 116 -52.24 -24.61 64.31
CA LEU A 116 -51.22 -23.98 65.15
C LEU A 116 -51.36 -22.45 65.14
N SER A 117 -51.69 -21.86 64.01
CA SER A 117 -52.01 -20.44 63.88
C SER A 117 -53.23 -20.06 64.73
N ALA A 118 -54.28 -20.86 64.74
CA ALA A 118 -55.46 -20.64 65.58
C ALA A 118 -55.17 -20.71 67.06
N LEU A 119 -54.25 -21.58 67.48
CA LEU A 119 -53.77 -21.67 68.86
C LEU A 119 -52.80 -20.57 69.28
N ARG A 120 -52.43 -19.63 68.40
CA ARG A 120 -51.38 -18.62 68.61
C ARG A 120 -50.05 -19.22 69.05
N SER A 121 -49.79 -20.46 68.72
CA SER A 121 -48.57 -21.19 69.05
C SER A 121 -47.42 -20.76 68.11
N VAL A 122 -47.06 -19.46 68.20
CA VAL A 122 -45.98 -18.90 67.41
C VAL A 122 -44.68 -19.11 68.19
N GLY A 123 -43.83 -20.02 67.72
CA GLY A 123 -42.43 -20.13 68.20
C GLY A 123 -42.04 -21.49 68.82
N THR A 124 -42.89 -22.45 68.96
CA THR A 124 -42.53 -23.83 69.32
C THR A 124 -42.58 -24.71 68.05
N GLU A 125 -41.49 -25.39 67.72
CA GLU A 125 -41.51 -26.40 66.66
C GLU A 125 -42.44 -27.55 67.08
N ASP A 126 -43.68 -27.53 66.56
CA ASP A 126 -44.58 -28.66 66.74
C ASP A 126 -44.00 -29.90 66.07
N PRO A 127 -43.72 -30.99 66.82
CA PRO A 127 -43.06 -32.19 66.27
C PRO A 127 -43.83 -32.79 65.12
N ARG A 128 -45.17 -32.66 65.14
CA ARG A 128 -46.03 -33.18 64.08
C ARG A 128 -45.93 -32.33 62.83
N LEU A 129 -45.95 -31.01 62.97
CA LEU A 129 -45.75 -30.10 61.82
C LEU A 129 -44.41 -30.40 61.15
N VAL A 130 -43.34 -30.51 61.94
CA VAL A 130 -42.00 -30.86 61.43
C VAL A 130 -42.02 -32.20 60.73
N SER A 131 -42.67 -33.20 61.27
CA SER A 131 -42.80 -34.54 60.65
C SER A 131 -43.55 -34.50 59.35
N LEU A 132 -44.72 -33.85 59.28
CA LEU A 132 -45.53 -33.71 58.06
C LEU A 132 -44.73 -32.96 56.98
N ARG A 133 -44.09 -31.86 57.35
CA ARG A 133 -43.28 -31.07 56.42
C ARG A 133 -42.09 -31.87 55.89
N ARG A 134 -41.37 -32.58 56.76
CA ARG A 134 -40.27 -33.41 56.33
C ARG A 134 -40.70 -34.53 55.38
N ARG A 135 -41.80 -35.17 55.66
CA ARG A 135 -42.35 -36.26 54.81
C ARG A 135 -42.79 -35.73 53.43
N LEU A 136 -43.48 -34.60 53.40
CA LEU A 136 -43.90 -33.96 52.17
C LEU A 136 -42.66 -33.54 51.35
N HIS A 137 -41.70 -32.89 51.99
CA HIS A 137 -40.48 -32.46 51.34
C HIS A 137 -39.70 -33.67 50.79
N LEU A 138 -39.65 -34.78 51.53
CA LEU A 138 -38.98 -35.99 51.07
C LEU A 138 -39.68 -36.56 49.81
N LEU A 139 -40.95 -36.71 49.79
CA LEU A 139 -41.71 -37.23 48.64
C LEU A 139 -41.57 -36.33 47.42
N ARG A 140 -41.72 -35.03 47.58
CA ARG A 140 -41.54 -34.07 46.51
C ARG A 140 -40.09 -34.06 46.00
N GLY A 141 -39.12 -34.12 46.89
CA GLY A 141 -37.70 -34.17 46.56
C GLY A 141 -37.30 -35.47 45.85
N GLU A 142 -37.79 -36.65 46.31
CA GLU A 142 -37.56 -37.93 45.66
C GLU A 142 -38.09 -37.96 44.21
N ARG A 143 -39.27 -37.43 43.97
CA ARG A 143 -39.87 -37.34 42.64
C ARG A 143 -39.04 -36.45 41.73
N LEU A 144 -38.67 -35.27 42.17
CA LEU A 144 -37.78 -34.36 41.41
C LEU A 144 -36.40 -34.97 41.15
N ARG A 145 -35.84 -35.71 42.13
CA ARG A 145 -34.59 -36.43 42.00
C ARG A 145 -34.70 -37.53 40.92
N GLN A 146 -35.79 -38.26 40.88
CA GLN A 146 -36.05 -39.29 39.88
C GLN A 146 -36.24 -38.67 38.48
N GLU A 147 -37.00 -37.55 38.39
CA GLU A 147 -37.11 -36.77 37.15
C GLU A 147 -35.76 -36.25 36.68
N SER A 148 -34.96 -35.67 37.57
CA SER A 148 -33.59 -35.21 37.29
C SER A 148 -32.71 -36.34 36.74
N ALA A 149 -32.76 -37.54 37.34
CA ALA A 149 -31.98 -38.69 36.87
C ALA A 149 -32.45 -39.20 35.50
N THR A 150 -33.74 -39.20 35.24
CA THR A 150 -34.32 -39.58 33.95
C THR A 150 -33.94 -38.61 32.84
N LEU A 151 -33.99 -37.30 33.13
CA LEU A 151 -33.58 -36.24 32.22
C LEU A 151 -32.08 -36.31 31.94
N GLU A 152 -31.25 -36.57 32.96
CA GLU A 152 -29.82 -36.77 32.80
C GLU A 152 -29.48 -37.96 31.88
N ALA A 153 -30.13 -39.13 32.11
CA ALA A 153 -29.94 -40.30 31.25
C ALA A 153 -30.35 -40.03 29.80
N ALA A 154 -31.50 -39.38 29.60
CA ALA A 154 -31.96 -38.97 28.28
C ALA A 154 -31.02 -37.97 27.59
N ALA A 155 -30.46 -37.03 28.34
CA ALA A 155 -29.49 -36.09 27.83
C ALA A 155 -28.17 -36.78 27.39
N LEU A 156 -27.68 -37.73 28.20
CA LEU A 156 -26.49 -38.52 27.85
C LEU A 156 -26.68 -39.36 26.58
N ALA A 157 -27.87 -39.90 26.37
CA ALA A 157 -28.22 -40.65 25.16
C ALA A 157 -28.23 -39.74 23.91
N LEU A 158 -28.67 -38.50 24.04
CA LEU A 158 -28.76 -37.53 22.96
C LEU A 158 -27.45 -36.79 22.69
N ALA A 159 -26.51 -36.72 23.63
CA ALA A 159 -25.33 -35.85 23.60
C ALA A 159 -24.45 -35.96 22.35
N LYS A 160 -24.48 -37.06 21.60
CA LYS A 160 -23.73 -37.28 20.35
C LYS A 160 -24.51 -36.92 19.09
N SER A 161 -25.85 -37.02 19.13
CA SER A 161 -26.70 -36.85 17.96
C SER A 161 -27.46 -35.53 17.95
N ASP A 162 -27.78 -35.00 19.14
CA ASP A 162 -28.55 -33.76 19.33
C ASP A 162 -28.04 -33.06 20.60
N GLU A 163 -26.97 -32.26 20.45
CA GLU A 163 -26.39 -31.51 21.55
C GLU A 163 -27.35 -30.47 22.14
N VAL A 164 -28.22 -29.87 21.31
CA VAL A 164 -29.21 -28.86 21.75
C VAL A 164 -30.26 -29.51 22.61
N GLY A 165 -30.88 -30.62 22.16
CA GLY A 165 -31.85 -31.37 22.91
C GLY A 165 -31.26 -31.97 24.21
N ALA A 166 -30.01 -32.41 24.18
CA ALA A 166 -29.28 -32.87 25.36
C ALA A 166 -29.09 -31.72 26.39
N ALA A 167 -28.68 -30.53 25.95
CA ALA A 167 -28.50 -29.36 26.82
C ALA A 167 -29.84 -28.93 27.45
N GLU A 168 -30.95 -28.94 26.69
CA GLU A 168 -32.29 -28.64 27.22
C GLU A 168 -32.69 -29.58 28.35
N LYS A 169 -32.46 -30.89 28.16
CA LYS A 169 -32.76 -31.90 29.18
C LYS A 169 -31.89 -31.71 30.42
N LEU A 170 -30.58 -31.43 30.27
CA LEU A 170 -29.73 -31.14 31.42
C LEU A 170 -30.11 -29.87 32.15
N ARG A 171 -30.55 -28.82 31.42
CA ARG A 171 -31.03 -27.58 32.04
C ARG A 171 -32.23 -27.83 32.93
N ARG A 172 -33.16 -28.68 32.47
CA ARG A 172 -34.29 -29.14 33.29
C ARG A 172 -33.85 -29.99 34.47
N ALA A 173 -32.89 -30.90 34.30
CA ALA A 173 -32.33 -31.68 35.40
C ALA A 173 -31.67 -30.80 36.49
N VAL A 174 -30.93 -29.77 36.10
CA VAL A 174 -30.36 -28.78 37.03
C VAL A 174 -31.46 -28.01 37.77
N ALA A 175 -32.53 -27.63 37.04
CA ALA A 175 -33.69 -26.95 37.65
C ALA A 175 -34.38 -27.81 38.71
N CYS A 176 -34.55 -29.13 38.47
CA CYS A 176 -35.10 -30.07 39.48
C CYS A 176 -34.22 -30.09 40.73
N GLU A 177 -32.88 -30.18 40.60
CA GLU A 177 -31.95 -30.16 41.76
C GLU A 177 -31.98 -28.82 42.48
N GLN A 178 -32.12 -27.73 41.75
CA GLN A 178 -32.29 -26.39 42.36
C GLN A 178 -33.60 -26.27 43.15
N GLU A 179 -34.71 -26.79 42.60
CA GLU A 179 -35.99 -26.79 43.27
C GLU A 179 -35.97 -27.65 44.57
N ILE A 180 -35.26 -28.80 44.57
CA ILE A 180 -35.03 -29.60 45.75
C ILE A 180 -34.34 -28.75 46.84
N ALA A 181 -33.30 -28.00 46.49
CA ALA A 181 -32.53 -27.18 47.42
C ALA A 181 -33.34 -25.98 47.94
N ASP A 182 -34.13 -25.32 47.10
CA ASP A 182 -34.82 -24.07 47.46
C ASP A 182 -36.17 -24.34 48.15
N ARG A 183 -36.97 -25.28 47.64
CA ARG A 183 -38.34 -25.52 48.13
C ARG A 183 -38.46 -26.70 49.07
N TRP A 184 -37.65 -27.74 48.84
CA TRP A 184 -37.78 -29.01 49.54
C TRP A 184 -36.59 -29.31 50.43
N GLN A 185 -36.04 -28.27 51.11
CA GLN A 185 -34.84 -28.31 51.92
C GLN A 185 -34.89 -29.31 53.09
N PHE A 186 -36.09 -29.58 53.67
CA PHE A 186 -36.22 -30.54 54.75
C PHE A 186 -36.25 -31.99 54.28
N SER A 187 -36.17 -32.26 52.99
CA SER A 187 -36.04 -33.60 52.44
C SER A 187 -34.73 -34.30 52.81
N GLY A 188 -33.69 -33.52 53.07
CA GLY A 188 -32.31 -34.02 53.19
C GLY A 188 -31.67 -34.48 51.87
N LEU A 189 -32.36 -34.22 50.75
CA LEU A 189 -31.93 -34.63 49.42
C LEU A 189 -31.14 -33.55 48.67
N ALA A 190 -31.06 -32.32 49.21
CA ALA A 190 -30.30 -31.27 48.57
C ALA A 190 -28.82 -31.67 48.48
N ASP A 191 -28.33 -31.81 47.22
CA ASP A 191 -26.95 -32.23 46.92
C ASP A 191 -26.30 -31.20 46.01
N SER A 192 -25.49 -30.36 46.57
CA SER A 192 -24.73 -29.34 45.84
C SER A 192 -23.70 -29.93 44.88
N GLY A 193 -23.12 -31.09 45.24
CA GLY A 193 -22.14 -31.79 44.37
C GLY A 193 -22.78 -32.32 43.11
N ARG A 194 -23.99 -32.98 43.25
CA ARG A 194 -24.73 -33.45 42.09
C ARG A 194 -25.20 -32.31 41.18
N ARG A 195 -25.69 -31.20 41.76
CA ARG A 195 -26.07 -30.02 41.00
C ARG A 195 -24.89 -29.45 40.24
N ALA A 196 -23.75 -29.31 40.89
CA ALA A 196 -22.52 -28.82 40.26
C ALA A 196 -22.06 -29.75 39.12
N LEU A 197 -22.21 -31.08 39.28
CA LEU A 197 -21.89 -32.05 38.24
C LEU A 197 -22.78 -31.88 37.00
N LEU A 198 -24.10 -31.76 37.22
CA LEU A 198 -25.05 -31.53 36.12
C LEU A 198 -24.83 -30.20 35.43
N ASP A 199 -24.57 -29.12 36.17
CA ASP A 199 -24.22 -27.81 35.65
C ASP A 199 -22.95 -27.87 34.83
N THR A 200 -21.90 -28.54 35.31
CA THR A 200 -20.65 -28.73 34.55
C THR A 200 -20.90 -29.47 33.23
N ARG A 201 -21.76 -30.49 33.23
CA ARG A 201 -22.11 -31.22 32.00
C ARG A 201 -22.92 -30.36 31.04
N LEU A 202 -23.87 -29.60 31.53
CA LEU A 202 -24.66 -28.63 30.76
C LEU A 202 -23.74 -27.59 30.09
N ARG A 203 -22.89 -26.92 30.88
CA ARG A 203 -21.94 -25.94 30.39
C ARG A 203 -20.98 -26.51 29.35
N ARG A 204 -20.60 -27.80 29.49
CA ARG A 204 -19.74 -28.47 28.49
C ARG A 204 -20.47 -28.67 27.16
N LEU A 205 -21.74 -29.06 27.14
CA LEU A 205 -22.53 -29.18 25.92
C LEU A 205 -22.82 -27.83 25.28
N GLU A 206 -23.25 -26.86 26.07
CA GLU A 206 -23.48 -25.48 25.58
C GLU A 206 -22.21 -24.86 24.99
N SER A 207 -21.06 -25.09 25.63
CA SER A 207 -19.79 -24.63 25.11
C SER A 207 -19.41 -25.30 23.79
N SER A 208 -19.70 -26.60 23.64
CA SER A 208 -19.46 -27.34 22.39
C SER A 208 -20.33 -26.82 21.25
N ALA A 209 -21.62 -26.66 21.48
CA ALA A 209 -22.56 -26.16 20.48
C ALA A 209 -22.19 -24.74 20.01
N LEU A 210 -21.88 -23.84 20.94
CA LEU A 210 -21.48 -22.49 20.60
C LEU A 210 -20.12 -22.45 19.84
N TRP A 211 -19.18 -23.27 20.25
CA TRP A 211 -17.90 -23.41 19.57
C TRP A 211 -18.07 -23.95 18.13
N GLN A 212 -18.88 -24.99 17.93
CA GLN A 212 -19.20 -25.53 16.61
C GLN A 212 -19.90 -24.49 15.72
N LYS A 213 -20.85 -23.73 16.27
CA LYS A 213 -21.49 -22.61 15.57
C LYS A 213 -20.46 -21.59 15.08
N GLY A 214 -19.51 -21.18 15.95
CA GLY A 214 -18.44 -20.25 15.59
C GLY A 214 -17.56 -20.79 14.46
N ARG A 215 -17.23 -22.10 14.49
CA ARG A 215 -16.45 -22.78 13.44
C ARG A 215 -17.20 -22.89 12.11
N ALA A 216 -18.48 -23.16 12.15
CA ALA A 216 -19.32 -23.21 10.95
C ALA A 216 -19.41 -21.84 10.27
N LEU A 217 -19.61 -20.77 11.06
CA LEU A 217 -19.63 -19.39 10.55
C LEU A 217 -18.28 -19.00 9.94
N GLU A 218 -17.17 -19.39 10.56
CA GLU A 218 -15.83 -19.18 10.02
C GLU A 218 -15.65 -19.89 8.68
N ALA A 219 -16.03 -21.18 8.59
CA ALA A 219 -15.91 -21.95 7.34
C ALA A 219 -16.78 -21.36 6.20
N GLU A 220 -17.98 -20.87 6.52
CA GLU A 220 -18.81 -20.18 5.55
C GLU A 220 -18.23 -18.82 5.13
N ALA A 221 -17.62 -18.09 6.06
CA ALA A 221 -16.91 -16.85 5.76
C ALA A 221 -15.75 -17.09 4.78
N GLU A 222 -14.93 -18.11 5.05
CA GLU A 222 -13.82 -18.54 4.16
C GLU A 222 -14.34 -18.89 2.75
N LYS A 223 -15.43 -19.61 2.67
CA LYS A 223 -16.07 -19.97 1.39
C LYS A 223 -16.56 -18.74 0.62
N SER A 224 -17.16 -17.78 1.32
CA SER A 224 -17.61 -16.52 0.71
C SER A 224 -16.44 -15.68 0.26
N PHE A 225 -15.36 -15.62 1.06
CA PHE A 225 -14.12 -14.93 0.71
C PHE A 225 -13.46 -15.52 -0.54
N ALA A 226 -13.32 -16.84 -0.59
CA ALA A 226 -12.75 -17.55 -1.76
C ALA A 226 -13.58 -17.36 -3.04
N ALA A 227 -14.90 -17.11 -2.89
CA ALA A 227 -15.80 -16.82 -4.00
C ALA A 227 -15.83 -15.32 -4.40
N GLY A 228 -14.98 -14.48 -3.82
CA GLY A 228 -14.94 -13.02 -4.07
C GLY A 228 -16.12 -12.24 -3.45
N ARG A 229 -16.94 -12.87 -2.62
CA ARG A 229 -18.06 -12.21 -1.92
C ARG A 229 -17.57 -11.59 -0.61
N PHE A 230 -16.73 -10.54 -0.73
CA PHE A 230 -15.99 -9.97 0.38
C PHE A 230 -16.84 -9.35 1.48
N ALA A 231 -17.92 -8.64 1.14
CA ALA A 231 -18.84 -8.07 2.12
C ALA A 231 -19.52 -9.14 2.95
N GLU A 232 -20.06 -10.18 2.30
CA GLU A 232 -20.68 -11.33 2.95
C GLU A 232 -19.69 -12.09 3.84
N ALA A 233 -18.45 -12.25 3.39
CA ALA A 233 -17.38 -12.86 4.19
C ALA A 233 -17.09 -12.05 5.46
N ALA A 234 -16.99 -10.73 5.35
CA ALA A 234 -16.74 -9.85 6.49
C ALA A 234 -17.86 -9.89 7.53
N GLU A 235 -19.13 -9.94 7.11
CA GLU A 235 -20.28 -10.09 8.00
C GLU A 235 -20.26 -11.44 8.73
N ARG A 236 -19.94 -12.53 8.02
CA ARG A 236 -19.85 -13.86 8.62
C ARG A 236 -18.67 -14.00 9.57
N PHE A 237 -17.50 -13.38 9.27
CA PHE A 237 -16.41 -13.28 10.24
C PHE A 237 -16.81 -12.48 11.47
N THR A 238 -17.61 -11.42 11.34
CA THR A 238 -18.15 -10.68 12.47
C THR A 238 -19.00 -11.59 13.35
N SER A 239 -19.92 -12.34 12.76
CA SER A 239 -20.74 -13.32 13.48
C SER A 239 -19.91 -14.42 14.15
N ALA A 240 -18.81 -14.86 13.53
CA ALA A 240 -17.89 -15.82 14.14
C ALA A 240 -17.13 -15.22 15.33
N ILE A 241 -16.74 -13.94 15.24
CA ILE A 241 -16.11 -13.20 16.36
C ILE A 241 -17.11 -13.06 17.52
N ASP A 242 -18.37 -12.73 17.25
CA ASP A 242 -19.39 -12.60 18.27
C ASP A 242 -19.61 -13.93 18.99
N ALA A 243 -19.67 -15.04 18.25
CA ALA A 243 -19.76 -16.39 18.83
C ALA A 243 -18.54 -16.75 19.69
N GLU A 244 -17.33 -16.38 19.26
CA GLU A 244 -16.08 -16.59 20.03
C GLU A 244 -16.07 -15.74 21.30
N ASN A 245 -16.48 -14.48 21.22
CA ASN A 245 -16.56 -13.58 22.38
C ASN A 245 -17.62 -14.06 23.40
N GLU A 246 -18.78 -14.52 22.92
CA GLU A 246 -19.79 -15.13 23.76
C GLU A 246 -19.27 -16.40 24.44
N PHE A 247 -18.56 -17.24 23.71
CA PHE A 247 -17.90 -18.43 24.24
C PHE A 247 -16.91 -18.07 25.34
N LEU A 248 -16.02 -17.11 25.11
CA LEU A 248 -15.02 -16.65 26.08
C LEU A 248 -15.66 -16.03 27.33
N ALA A 249 -16.76 -15.30 27.17
CA ALA A 249 -17.47 -14.69 28.28
C ALA A 249 -18.15 -15.72 29.21
N ARG A 250 -18.68 -16.82 28.64
CA ARG A 250 -19.49 -17.79 29.41
C ARG A 250 -18.75 -19.06 29.78
N TYR A 251 -17.79 -19.52 28.98
CA TYR A 251 -17.24 -20.89 29.04
C TYR A 251 -15.72 -20.97 29.06
N ARG A 252 -15.03 -19.86 29.33
CA ARG A 252 -13.55 -19.80 29.35
C ARG A 252 -12.93 -20.84 30.30
N ASP A 253 -13.62 -21.18 31.40
CA ASP A 253 -13.21 -22.14 32.41
C ASP A 253 -13.52 -23.59 32.06
N VAL A 254 -14.33 -23.82 31.03
CA VAL A 254 -14.82 -25.17 30.67
C VAL A 254 -13.97 -25.82 29.61
N ARG A 255 -13.35 -25.03 28.74
CA ARG A 255 -12.55 -25.53 27.61
C ARG A 255 -11.39 -24.62 27.32
N ASP A 256 -10.21 -25.21 27.12
CA ASP A 256 -9.05 -24.50 26.59
C ASP A 256 -9.34 -23.99 25.17
N THR A 257 -9.33 -22.70 25.00
CA THR A 257 -9.42 -22.04 23.69
C THR A 257 -8.04 -21.68 23.20
N ALA A 258 -7.83 -21.73 21.87
CA ALA A 258 -6.60 -21.21 21.28
C ALA A 258 -6.46 -19.72 21.62
N PHE A 259 -5.43 -19.38 22.37
CA PHE A 259 -5.12 -18.00 22.72
C PHE A 259 -5.00 -17.16 21.43
N GLY A 260 -5.70 -16.02 21.36
CA GLY A 260 -5.64 -15.11 20.21
C GLY A 260 -6.56 -15.45 19.05
N ARG A 261 -7.47 -16.45 19.15
CA ARG A 261 -8.39 -16.80 18.07
C ARG A 261 -9.31 -15.64 17.65
N ALA A 262 -9.88 -14.92 18.60
CA ALA A 262 -10.71 -13.73 18.31
C ALA A 262 -9.93 -12.68 17.52
N GLU A 263 -8.65 -12.49 17.83
CA GLU A 263 -7.76 -11.59 17.09
C GLU A 263 -7.50 -12.09 15.66
N GLN A 264 -7.27 -13.37 15.49
CA GLN A 264 -7.10 -13.96 14.15
C GLN A 264 -8.37 -13.79 13.29
N LEU A 265 -9.54 -14.01 13.86
CA LEU A 265 -10.81 -13.77 13.16
C LEU A 265 -11.01 -12.29 12.82
N ALA A 266 -10.58 -11.38 13.70
CA ALA A 266 -10.63 -9.94 13.44
C ALA A 266 -9.72 -9.54 12.26
N ILE A 267 -8.52 -10.10 12.17
CA ILE A 267 -7.62 -9.91 11.02
C ILE A 267 -8.27 -10.42 9.73
N ARG A 268 -8.86 -11.62 9.75
CA ARG A 268 -9.56 -12.19 8.59
C ARG A 268 -10.77 -11.35 8.17
N ARG A 269 -11.53 -10.83 9.13
CA ARG A 269 -12.64 -9.89 8.86
C ARG A 269 -12.14 -8.64 8.16
N GLU A 270 -11.06 -8.01 8.64
CA GLU A 270 -10.47 -6.84 7.99
C GLU A 270 -9.93 -7.18 6.60
N THR A 271 -9.33 -8.36 6.45
CA THR A 271 -8.86 -8.85 5.15
C THR A 271 -10.04 -9.00 4.17
N ALA A 272 -11.16 -9.56 4.62
CA ALA A 272 -12.36 -9.67 3.80
C ALA A 272 -12.94 -8.28 3.47
N ALA A 273 -13.05 -7.38 4.45
CA ALA A 273 -13.56 -6.03 4.23
C ALA A 273 -12.71 -5.23 3.24
N SER A 274 -11.42 -5.50 3.18
CA SER A 274 -10.48 -4.83 2.25
C SER A 274 -10.40 -5.49 0.86
N GLY A 275 -11.08 -6.62 0.64
CA GLY A 275 -10.95 -7.43 -0.57
C GLY A 275 -11.24 -6.66 -1.86
N LEU A 276 -12.30 -5.87 -1.92
CA LEU A 276 -12.65 -5.05 -3.10
C LEU A 276 -11.58 -4.00 -3.41
N VAL A 277 -11.03 -3.35 -2.36
CA VAL A 277 -9.96 -2.36 -2.55
C VAL A 277 -8.69 -3.04 -3.05
N TRP A 278 -8.39 -4.24 -2.56
CA TRP A 278 -7.26 -5.04 -3.03
C TRP A 278 -7.41 -5.46 -4.50
N GLU A 279 -8.62 -5.83 -4.93
CA GLU A 279 -8.89 -6.10 -6.36
C GLU A 279 -8.69 -4.85 -7.21
N GLU A 280 -9.11 -3.68 -6.71
CA GLU A 280 -8.87 -2.40 -7.38
C GLU A 280 -7.38 -2.14 -7.55
N VAL A 281 -6.59 -2.29 -6.48
CA VAL A 281 -5.12 -2.18 -6.51
C VAL A 281 -4.53 -3.13 -7.53
N SER A 282 -4.93 -4.40 -7.52
CA SER A 282 -4.43 -5.42 -8.43
C SER A 282 -4.72 -5.09 -9.89
N ARG A 283 -5.91 -4.57 -10.20
CA ARG A 283 -6.26 -4.12 -11.56
C ARG A 283 -5.37 -2.96 -12.02
N TYR A 284 -5.11 -1.98 -11.15
CA TYR A 284 -4.23 -0.87 -11.49
C TYR A 284 -2.79 -1.35 -11.71
N GLN A 285 -2.27 -2.27 -10.89
CA GLN A 285 -0.94 -2.86 -11.07
C GLN A 285 -0.81 -3.58 -12.42
N VAL A 286 -1.79 -4.42 -12.79
CA VAL A 286 -1.80 -5.12 -14.08
C VAL A 286 -1.86 -4.13 -15.24
N ALA A 287 -2.69 -3.10 -15.14
CA ALA A 287 -2.79 -2.05 -16.16
C ALA A 287 -1.50 -1.24 -16.29
N ALA A 288 -0.84 -0.92 -15.17
CA ALA A 288 0.44 -0.23 -15.17
C ALA A 288 1.54 -1.06 -15.83
N GLN A 289 1.66 -2.35 -15.49
CA GLN A 289 2.62 -3.26 -16.11
C GLN A 289 2.37 -3.44 -17.62
N ALA A 290 1.10 -3.48 -18.03
CA ALA A 290 0.75 -3.55 -19.44
C ALA A 290 1.12 -2.26 -20.22
N ALA A 291 1.03 -1.10 -19.58
CA ALA A 291 1.49 0.18 -20.13
C ALA A 291 3.02 0.22 -20.23
N GLU A 292 3.75 -0.22 -19.19
CA GLU A 292 5.22 -0.35 -19.21
C GLU A 292 5.70 -1.24 -20.34
N ALA A 293 5.07 -2.39 -20.55
CA ALA A 293 5.42 -3.31 -21.63
C ALA A 293 5.27 -2.70 -23.02
N LYS A 294 4.44 -1.66 -23.15
CA LYS A 294 4.25 -0.89 -24.40
C LYS A 294 5.09 0.39 -24.45
N ALA A 295 5.93 0.63 -23.44
CA ALA A 295 6.65 1.88 -23.22
C ALA A 295 5.73 3.13 -23.15
N ASP A 296 4.46 2.95 -22.78
CA ASP A 296 3.53 4.02 -22.46
C ASP A 296 3.79 4.48 -21.01
N TRP A 297 4.86 5.27 -20.84
CA TRP A 297 5.32 5.71 -19.52
C TRP A 297 4.36 6.68 -18.83
N PRO A 298 3.69 7.63 -19.51
CA PRO A 298 2.63 8.44 -18.90
C PRO A 298 1.49 7.58 -18.39
N GLY A 299 1.02 6.65 -19.19
CA GLY A 299 -0.03 5.70 -18.82
C GLY A 299 0.38 4.81 -17.65
N ALA A 300 1.60 4.29 -17.66
CA ALA A 300 2.15 3.50 -16.57
C ALA A 300 2.23 4.29 -15.25
N ALA A 301 2.76 5.52 -15.28
CA ALA A 301 2.86 6.39 -14.12
C ALA A 301 1.48 6.71 -13.52
N ALA A 302 0.49 7.02 -14.37
CA ALA A 302 -0.88 7.27 -13.92
C ALA A 302 -1.46 6.04 -13.21
N ARG A 303 -1.31 4.84 -13.79
CA ARG A 303 -1.84 3.60 -13.20
C ARG A 303 -1.10 3.17 -11.93
N TRP A 304 0.22 3.38 -11.86
CA TRP A 304 0.95 3.16 -10.61
C TRP A 304 0.54 4.15 -9.53
N GLN A 305 0.25 5.41 -9.88
CA GLN A 305 -0.31 6.39 -8.93
C GLN A 305 -1.67 5.93 -8.41
N ASP A 306 -2.60 5.52 -9.30
CA ASP A 306 -3.89 4.97 -8.92
C ASP A 306 -3.74 3.78 -7.96
N ALA A 307 -2.78 2.88 -8.22
CA ALA A 307 -2.49 1.74 -7.36
C ALA A 307 -1.98 2.15 -5.96
N VAL A 308 -1.05 3.10 -5.89
CA VAL A 308 -0.51 3.64 -4.64
C VAL A 308 -1.61 4.32 -3.83
N ASP A 309 -2.45 5.14 -4.45
CA ASP A 309 -3.54 5.85 -3.78
C ASP A 309 -4.61 4.88 -3.26
N ALA A 310 -4.97 3.87 -4.05
CA ALA A 310 -5.89 2.82 -3.62
C ALA A 310 -5.31 2.02 -2.44
N PHE A 311 -4.02 1.69 -2.49
CA PHE A 311 -3.35 0.96 -1.42
C PHE A 311 -3.19 1.78 -0.14
N ALA A 312 -2.96 3.09 -0.24
CA ALA A 312 -2.95 3.99 0.91
C ALA A 312 -4.32 4.04 1.62
N ARG A 313 -5.43 4.01 0.84
CA ARG A 313 -6.78 3.87 1.42
C ARG A 313 -6.94 2.54 2.16
N LEU A 314 -6.43 1.45 1.61
CA LEU A 314 -6.45 0.13 2.26
C LEU A 314 -5.68 0.15 3.58
N LEU A 315 -4.46 0.67 3.59
CA LEU A 315 -3.63 0.77 4.79
C LEU A 315 -4.29 1.60 5.89
N THR A 316 -5.01 2.66 5.51
CA THR A 316 -5.68 3.56 6.46
C THR A 316 -6.95 2.94 7.02
N ALA A 317 -7.78 2.34 6.16
CA ALA A 317 -9.08 1.79 6.55
C ALA A 317 -8.98 0.41 7.20
N HIS A 318 -7.98 -0.40 6.80
CA HIS A 318 -7.83 -1.80 7.18
C HIS A 318 -6.39 -2.16 7.58
N PRO A 319 -5.82 -1.52 8.62
CA PRO A 319 -4.40 -1.66 8.96
C PRO A 319 -4.00 -3.08 9.41
N ARG A 320 -4.96 -3.90 9.83
CA ARG A 320 -4.72 -5.30 10.25
C ARG A 320 -5.00 -6.32 9.16
N SER A 321 -5.42 -5.88 7.98
CA SER A 321 -5.62 -6.76 6.82
C SER A 321 -4.30 -7.45 6.43
N GLN A 322 -4.38 -8.70 6.01
CA GLN A 322 -3.21 -9.43 5.45
C GLN A 322 -2.69 -8.79 4.16
N PHE A 323 -3.52 -7.98 3.47
CA PHE A 323 -3.09 -7.20 2.32
C PHE A 323 -2.30 -5.95 2.70
N ALA A 324 -2.46 -5.44 3.92
CA ALA A 324 -1.83 -4.22 4.42
C ALA A 324 -0.34 -4.45 4.73
N ASP A 325 0.49 -4.47 3.69
CA ASP A 325 1.93 -4.72 3.75
C ASP A 325 2.70 -3.49 3.24
N ARG A 326 3.45 -2.83 4.11
CA ARG A 326 4.25 -1.66 3.74
C ARG A 326 5.37 -1.97 2.76
N ALA A 327 5.82 -3.21 2.66
CA ALA A 327 6.79 -3.59 1.65
C ALA A 327 6.16 -3.54 0.24
N LYS A 328 4.88 -3.90 0.11
CA LYS A 328 4.13 -3.75 -1.15
C LYS A 328 3.93 -2.28 -1.51
N GLU A 329 3.61 -1.42 -0.52
CA GLU A 329 3.52 0.03 -0.72
C GLU A 329 4.82 0.59 -1.30
N ALA A 330 5.96 0.27 -0.66
CA ALA A 330 7.29 0.70 -1.10
C ALA A 330 7.63 0.19 -2.51
N ALA A 331 7.27 -1.07 -2.82
CA ALA A 331 7.48 -1.63 -4.14
C ALA A 331 6.67 -0.90 -5.22
N MET A 332 5.40 -0.58 -4.96
CA MET A 332 4.56 0.20 -5.88
C MET A 332 5.08 1.62 -6.05
N ALA A 333 5.50 2.28 -4.97
CA ALA A 333 6.10 3.61 -5.02
C ALA A 333 7.40 3.61 -5.85
N THR A 334 8.22 2.55 -5.72
CA THR A 334 9.43 2.37 -6.53
C THR A 334 9.09 2.25 -8.02
N ARG A 335 8.05 1.46 -8.38
CA ARG A 335 7.60 1.33 -9.78
C ARG A 335 7.02 2.63 -10.31
N LEU A 336 6.26 3.36 -9.50
CA LEU A 336 5.77 4.69 -9.86
C LEU A 336 6.91 5.66 -10.18
N ASN A 337 7.93 5.71 -9.32
CA ASN A 337 9.09 6.55 -9.55
C ASN A 337 9.86 6.14 -10.80
N PHE A 338 9.99 4.84 -11.04
CA PHE A 338 10.58 4.31 -12.26
C PHE A 338 9.79 4.75 -13.52
N ALA A 339 8.46 4.61 -13.51
CA ALA A 339 7.63 5.01 -14.64
C ALA A 339 7.69 6.53 -14.88
N ARG A 340 7.61 7.34 -13.83
CA ARG A 340 7.76 8.81 -13.92
C ARG A 340 9.10 9.21 -14.48
N PHE A 341 10.16 8.54 -14.05
CA PHE A 341 11.49 8.81 -14.57
C PHE A 341 11.57 8.53 -16.08
N HIS A 342 11.05 7.39 -16.53
CA HIS A 342 11.02 7.07 -17.97
C HIS A 342 10.13 8.02 -18.78
N ASP A 343 9.02 8.49 -18.21
CA ASP A 343 8.20 9.54 -18.81
C ASP A 343 8.98 10.85 -18.98
N ASP A 344 9.69 11.28 -17.92
CA ASP A 344 10.53 12.47 -17.96
C ASP A 344 11.66 12.33 -19.00
N VAL A 345 12.32 11.16 -19.08
CA VAL A 345 13.31 10.84 -20.12
C VAL A 345 12.70 10.96 -21.51
N THR A 346 11.52 10.41 -21.71
CA THR A 346 10.81 10.45 -23.00
C THR A 346 10.50 11.90 -23.40
N ARG A 347 10.05 12.72 -22.45
CA ARG A 347 9.80 14.15 -22.67
C ARG A 347 11.07 14.90 -23.01
N VAL A 348 12.16 14.67 -22.28
CA VAL A 348 13.47 15.28 -22.57
C VAL A 348 13.93 14.93 -23.98
N ARG A 349 13.87 13.66 -24.37
CA ARG A 349 14.21 13.22 -25.73
C ARG A 349 13.34 13.84 -26.81
N ALA A 350 12.05 14.00 -26.55
CA ALA A 350 11.15 14.69 -27.49
C ALA A 350 11.51 16.16 -27.66
N VAL A 351 11.89 16.85 -26.57
CA VAL A 351 12.36 18.25 -26.63
C VAL A 351 13.71 18.34 -27.34
N ALA A 352 14.65 17.44 -27.05
CA ALA A 352 15.93 17.34 -27.74
C ALA A 352 15.74 17.11 -29.25
N GLY A 353 14.78 16.26 -29.64
CA GLY A 353 14.39 16.07 -31.05
C GLY A 353 13.90 17.36 -31.70
N ARG A 354 13.07 18.14 -31.02
CA ARG A 354 12.63 19.47 -31.50
C ARG A 354 13.78 20.46 -31.58
N LEU A 355 14.69 20.43 -30.62
CA LEU A 355 15.91 21.24 -30.66
C LEU A 355 16.75 20.93 -31.92
N ARG A 356 17.04 19.66 -32.19
CA ARG A 356 17.76 19.26 -33.41
C ARG A 356 17.03 19.70 -34.70
N GLN A 357 15.71 19.62 -34.71
CA GLN A 357 14.89 20.11 -35.83
C GLN A 357 15.00 21.63 -35.99
N ALA A 358 14.93 22.41 -34.92
CA ALA A 358 15.09 23.87 -34.96
C ALA A 358 16.50 24.25 -35.47
N LEU A 359 17.55 23.56 -35.02
CA LEU A 359 18.91 23.74 -35.51
C LEU A 359 19.02 23.45 -37.02
N ARG A 360 18.45 22.33 -37.51
CA ARG A 360 18.40 21.99 -38.92
C ARG A 360 17.65 23.04 -39.77
N ALA A 361 16.56 23.57 -39.20
CA ALA A 361 15.75 24.60 -39.84
C ALA A 361 16.33 26.00 -39.70
N ARG A 362 17.51 26.16 -39.04
CA ARG A 362 18.16 27.46 -38.76
C ARG A 362 17.32 28.41 -37.94
N GLN A 363 16.41 27.90 -37.15
CA GLN A 363 15.54 28.67 -36.21
C GLN A 363 16.30 28.97 -34.92
N VAL A 364 17.18 29.96 -34.96
CA VAL A 364 18.15 30.24 -33.89
C VAL A 364 17.49 30.48 -32.52
N ASP A 365 16.49 31.35 -32.46
CA ASP A 365 15.86 31.71 -31.19
C ASP A 365 15.09 30.53 -30.57
N ASP A 366 14.41 29.73 -31.42
CA ASP A 366 13.74 28.54 -30.96
C ASP A 366 14.74 27.48 -30.47
N ALA A 367 15.84 27.28 -31.21
CA ALA A 367 16.89 26.36 -30.81
C ALA A 367 17.49 26.72 -29.45
N LEU A 368 17.81 28.00 -29.22
CA LEU A 368 18.41 28.47 -27.97
C LEU A 368 17.44 28.33 -26.80
N ARG A 369 16.18 28.70 -26.99
CA ARG A 369 15.12 28.52 -25.98
C ARG A 369 14.92 27.05 -25.59
N LEU A 370 14.91 26.16 -26.60
CA LEU A 370 14.78 24.73 -26.38
C LEU A 370 16.03 24.12 -25.70
N ALA A 371 17.22 24.61 -26.04
CA ALA A 371 18.48 24.14 -25.44
C ALA A 371 18.50 24.42 -23.91
N ASP A 372 18.16 25.65 -23.50
CA ASP A 372 18.13 25.99 -22.08
C ASP A 372 17.10 25.14 -21.30
N ALA A 373 15.91 24.97 -21.86
CA ALA A 373 14.84 24.18 -21.22
C ALA A 373 15.22 22.68 -21.08
N VAL A 374 15.72 22.09 -22.16
CA VAL A 374 16.03 20.64 -22.18
C VAL A 374 17.24 20.31 -21.32
N LEU A 375 18.23 21.20 -21.25
CA LEU A 375 19.43 20.98 -20.42
C LEU A 375 19.09 20.99 -18.93
N ALA A 376 18.23 21.91 -18.47
CA ALA A 376 17.79 21.95 -17.09
C ALA A 376 17.09 20.63 -16.69
N ASP A 377 16.22 20.12 -17.55
CA ASP A 377 15.54 18.84 -17.33
C ASP A 377 16.51 17.64 -17.36
N ALA A 378 17.44 17.61 -18.33
CA ALA A 378 18.41 16.55 -18.43
C ALA A 378 19.35 16.48 -17.22
N ARG A 379 19.79 17.63 -16.68
CA ARG A 379 20.60 17.69 -15.46
C ARG A 379 19.85 17.17 -14.26
N ARG A 380 18.60 17.59 -14.07
CA ARG A 380 17.74 17.10 -12.99
C ARG A 380 17.56 15.58 -13.05
N LEU A 381 17.36 15.01 -14.24
CA LEU A 381 17.28 13.56 -14.42
C LEU A 381 18.59 12.84 -14.12
N ALA A 382 19.71 13.41 -14.48
CA ALA A 382 21.04 12.84 -14.17
C ALA A 382 21.31 12.82 -12.65
N GLU A 383 20.91 13.88 -11.93
CA GLU A 383 21.02 13.98 -10.47
C GLU A 383 20.10 12.99 -9.74
N ALA A 384 18.95 12.66 -10.31
CA ALA A 384 18.04 11.67 -9.74
C ALA A 384 18.61 10.23 -9.69
N GLY A 385 19.81 10.01 -10.21
CA GLY A 385 20.62 8.81 -9.97
C GLY A 385 20.13 7.52 -10.63
N THR A 386 19.23 7.59 -11.59
CA THR A 386 18.59 6.41 -12.20
C THR A 386 19.28 5.87 -13.45
N GLY A 387 20.44 6.42 -13.83
CA GLY A 387 21.37 5.80 -14.77
C GLY A 387 21.04 5.92 -16.26
N VAL A 388 20.01 6.64 -16.68
CA VAL A 388 19.65 6.82 -18.10
C VAL A 388 20.44 7.97 -18.75
N PHE A 389 20.78 9.02 -18.00
CA PHE A 389 21.74 10.07 -18.42
C PHE A 389 23.01 9.97 -17.57
N ARG A 390 23.97 9.15 -18.00
CA ARG A 390 25.28 9.05 -17.36
C ARG A 390 26.20 10.17 -17.87
N PRO A 391 27.29 10.51 -17.15
CA PRO A 391 28.27 11.48 -17.62
C PRO A 391 28.81 11.19 -19.01
N GLU A 392 28.91 9.91 -19.37
CA GLU A 392 29.38 9.40 -20.64
C GLU A 392 28.27 9.33 -21.72
N ASP A 393 27.02 9.68 -21.34
CA ASP A 393 25.90 9.67 -22.27
C ASP A 393 26.06 10.75 -23.33
N GLU A 394 26.15 10.35 -24.60
CA GLU A 394 26.38 11.24 -25.73
C GLU A 394 25.26 12.29 -25.86
N GLU A 395 24.02 11.90 -25.56
CA GLU A 395 22.84 12.78 -25.63
C GLU A 395 22.96 13.94 -24.62
N ARG A 396 23.44 13.66 -23.41
CA ARG A 396 23.69 14.70 -22.41
C ARG A 396 24.86 15.60 -22.80
N GLN A 397 25.95 15.02 -23.32
CA GLN A 397 27.11 15.78 -23.81
C GLN A 397 26.71 16.72 -24.95
N GLU A 398 25.87 16.25 -25.89
CA GLU A 398 25.31 17.09 -26.96
C GLU A 398 24.57 18.30 -26.40
N LEU A 399 23.64 18.08 -25.44
CA LEU A 399 22.83 19.15 -24.86
C LEU A 399 23.66 20.17 -24.08
N GLU A 400 24.64 19.69 -23.29
CA GLU A 400 25.57 20.55 -22.57
C GLU A 400 26.43 21.37 -23.53
N PHE A 401 26.90 20.75 -24.61
CA PHE A 401 27.70 21.43 -25.64
C PHE A 401 26.88 22.52 -26.35
N ILE A 402 25.69 22.22 -26.81
CA ILE A 402 24.79 23.19 -27.46
C ILE A 402 24.52 24.38 -26.52
N ALA A 403 24.21 24.12 -25.26
CA ALA A 403 23.89 25.17 -24.30
C ALA A 403 25.12 26.05 -23.96
N SER A 404 26.32 25.48 -23.97
CA SER A 404 27.57 26.26 -23.73
C SER A 404 28.04 27.07 -24.94
N HIS A 405 27.54 26.75 -26.15
CA HIS A 405 27.96 27.39 -27.41
C HIS A 405 26.90 28.32 -28.03
N THR A 406 26.04 28.92 -27.21
CA THR A 406 24.93 29.77 -27.68
C THR A 406 25.39 30.98 -28.53
N ALA A 407 26.52 31.60 -28.19
CA ALA A 407 27.07 32.71 -28.97
C ALA A 407 27.52 32.27 -30.37
N MET A 408 28.14 31.09 -30.46
CA MET A 408 28.53 30.50 -31.73
C MET A 408 27.30 30.13 -32.56
N ILE A 409 26.27 29.55 -31.97
CA ILE A 409 25.01 29.23 -32.66
C ILE A 409 24.41 30.50 -33.24
N ARG A 410 24.31 31.59 -32.48
CA ARG A 410 23.81 32.88 -32.98
C ARG A 410 24.57 33.43 -34.17
N GLY A 411 25.89 33.35 -34.13
CA GLY A 411 26.76 33.89 -35.17
C GLY A 411 26.90 32.99 -36.40
N TYR A 412 27.04 31.70 -36.18
CA TYR A 412 27.39 30.75 -37.25
C TYR A 412 26.17 30.10 -37.90
N LEU A 413 25.15 29.71 -37.15
CA LEU A 413 24.03 28.92 -37.69
C LEU A 413 23.31 29.58 -38.88
N PRO A 414 23.04 30.90 -38.87
CA PRO A 414 22.42 31.56 -40.05
C PRO A 414 23.28 31.54 -41.32
N GLU A 415 24.59 31.49 -41.14
CA GLU A 415 25.56 31.53 -42.25
C GLU A 415 26.04 30.15 -42.70
N ALA A 416 25.70 29.08 -41.92
CA ALA A 416 26.24 27.74 -42.14
C ALA A 416 25.92 27.20 -43.58
N ASP A 417 24.73 27.47 -44.10
CA ASP A 417 24.31 26.98 -45.41
C ASP A 417 25.08 27.64 -46.56
N ARG A 418 25.63 28.84 -46.36
CA ARG A 418 26.47 29.50 -47.38
C ARG A 418 27.86 28.87 -47.51
N GLN A 419 28.29 28.11 -46.50
CA GLN A 419 29.54 27.40 -46.51
C GLN A 419 29.46 25.98 -47.09
N LEU A 420 28.28 25.53 -47.45
CA LEU A 420 28.00 24.16 -47.84
C LEU A 420 27.53 24.08 -49.28
N LEU A 421 28.27 23.39 -50.11
CA LEU A 421 27.94 23.18 -51.52
C LEU A 421 27.54 21.72 -51.79
N PRO A 422 26.57 21.46 -52.68
CA PRO A 422 26.21 20.10 -53.07
C PRO A 422 27.38 19.40 -53.80
N VAL A 423 27.64 18.16 -53.44
CA VAL A 423 28.66 17.34 -54.13
C VAL A 423 27.99 16.60 -55.30
N PRO A 424 28.48 16.75 -56.52
CA PRO A 424 27.87 16.13 -57.72
C PRO A 424 27.72 14.62 -57.57
N GLY A 425 26.50 14.11 -57.80
CA GLY A 425 26.20 12.68 -57.74
C GLY A 425 26.21 12.06 -56.34
N GLN A 426 26.32 12.88 -55.28
CA GLN A 426 26.33 12.43 -53.90
C GLN A 426 25.17 13.09 -53.12
N ALA A 427 24.64 12.40 -52.11
CA ALA A 427 23.56 12.91 -51.27
C ALA A 427 24.06 13.75 -50.09
N VAL A 428 25.19 14.42 -50.25
CA VAL A 428 25.83 15.23 -49.19
C VAL A 428 26.16 16.62 -49.71
N ARG A 429 26.26 17.55 -48.77
CA ARG A 429 26.88 18.88 -49.00
C ARG A 429 28.24 18.95 -48.32
N MET A 430 29.22 19.48 -49.01
CA MET A 430 30.59 19.59 -48.51
C MET A 430 30.90 21.04 -48.19
N TYR A 431 31.68 21.25 -47.14
CA TYR A 431 32.21 22.57 -46.79
C TYR A 431 33.08 23.11 -47.95
N ARG A 432 32.79 24.34 -48.38
CA ARG A 432 33.40 24.91 -49.61
C ARG A 432 34.90 25.10 -49.53
N THR A 433 35.47 25.23 -48.30
CA THR A 433 36.88 25.33 -48.01
C THR A 433 37.32 24.25 -47.05
N GLU A 434 38.60 24.12 -46.71
CA GLU A 434 39.05 23.44 -45.50
C GLU A 434 38.49 24.16 -44.28
N ILE A 435 38.47 23.50 -43.14
CA ILE A 435 37.98 24.09 -41.88
C ILE A 435 38.94 25.19 -41.42
N PRO A 436 38.47 26.49 -41.30
CA PRO A 436 39.30 27.58 -40.80
C PRO A 436 39.61 27.42 -39.33
N GLN A 437 40.79 27.89 -38.89
CA GLN A 437 41.22 27.83 -37.49
C GLN A 437 40.26 28.53 -36.53
N GLY A 438 39.64 29.65 -36.94
CA GLY A 438 38.65 30.36 -36.11
C GLY A 438 37.42 29.48 -35.81
N LEU A 439 36.88 28.78 -36.82
CA LEU A 439 35.78 27.86 -36.65
C LEU A 439 36.18 26.62 -35.81
N TYR A 440 37.41 26.10 -36.07
CA TYR A 440 37.90 24.96 -35.27
C TYR A 440 38.04 25.36 -33.79
N ALA A 441 38.67 26.49 -33.49
CA ALA A 441 38.88 26.96 -32.12
C ALA A 441 37.57 27.21 -31.39
N SER A 442 36.54 27.72 -32.08
CA SER A 442 35.25 27.99 -31.47
C SER A 442 34.44 26.73 -31.06
N LEU A 443 34.77 25.56 -31.64
CA LEU A 443 34.15 24.28 -31.33
C LEU A 443 35.02 23.39 -30.44
N MET A 444 36.35 23.56 -30.50
CA MET A 444 37.28 22.65 -29.84
C MET A 444 37.96 23.26 -28.62
N ASP A 445 37.75 24.55 -28.35
CA ASP A 445 38.39 25.33 -27.28
C ASP A 445 39.94 25.32 -27.37
N ALA A 446 40.47 24.99 -28.54
CA ALA A 446 41.88 24.81 -28.79
C ALA A 446 42.21 25.09 -30.26
N ASN A 447 43.41 25.52 -30.55
CA ASN A 447 43.92 25.60 -31.91
C ASN A 447 45.33 24.94 -31.96
N PRO A 448 45.45 23.73 -32.58
CA PRO A 448 46.72 23.00 -32.64
C PRO A 448 47.67 23.52 -33.70
N SER A 449 47.23 24.44 -34.56
CA SER A 449 47.99 24.92 -35.70
C SER A 449 49.30 25.60 -35.30
N ALA A 450 50.35 25.29 -36.03
CA ALA A 450 51.66 25.84 -35.79
C ALA A 450 51.72 27.35 -36.12
N LEU A 451 51.09 27.76 -37.22
CA LEU A 451 50.89 29.16 -37.55
C LEU A 451 49.46 29.59 -37.27
N ARG A 452 49.28 30.38 -36.21
CA ARG A 452 47.97 30.83 -35.75
C ARG A 452 47.47 32.03 -36.53
N ARG A 453 46.53 31.79 -37.42
CA ARG A 453 45.79 32.80 -38.19
C ARG A 453 44.35 32.29 -38.39
N GLU A 454 43.36 32.99 -37.89
CA GLU A 454 41.97 32.53 -37.88
C GLU A 454 41.43 32.14 -39.26
N ALA A 455 41.81 32.85 -40.29
CA ALA A 455 41.36 32.56 -41.66
C ALA A 455 42.10 31.40 -42.36
N ASN A 456 43.26 30.94 -41.82
CA ASN A 456 43.99 29.81 -42.37
C ASN A 456 43.26 28.48 -42.07
N PRO A 457 43.43 27.45 -42.86
CA PRO A 457 42.95 26.13 -42.49
C PRO A 457 43.58 25.65 -41.21
N VAL A 458 42.83 24.95 -40.37
CA VAL A 458 43.40 24.27 -39.22
C VAL A 458 44.33 23.16 -39.69
N GLU A 459 45.52 23.08 -39.13
CA GLU A 459 46.51 22.07 -39.40
C GLU A 459 47.10 21.47 -38.13
N SER A 460 47.91 20.45 -38.20
CA SER A 460 48.44 19.71 -37.05
C SER A 460 47.34 18.99 -36.26
N VAL A 461 46.29 18.56 -36.92
CA VAL A 461 45.10 17.87 -36.38
C VAL A 461 45.22 16.37 -36.58
N ALA A 462 45.09 15.58 -35.49
CA ALA A 462 44.97 14.13 -35.62
C ALA A 462 43.57 13.73 -36.11
N TYR A 463 43.48 12.54 -36.68
CA TYR A 463 42.20 12.01 -37.21
C TYR A 463 41.07 12.05 -36.18
N ALA A 464 41.35 11.63 -34.93
CA ALA A 464 40.38 11.66 -33.83
C ALA A 464 39.89 13.07 -33.49
N ASP A 465 40.79 14.08 -33.58
CA ASP A 465 40.41 15.47 -33.31
C ASP A 465 39.50 16.01 -34.43
N ALA A 466 39.72 15.59 -35.68
CA ALA A 466 38.89 15.93 -36.83
C ALA A 466 37.51 15.27 -36.72
N GLU A 467 37.43 13.99 -36.30
CA GLU A 467 36.16 13.31 -36.00
C GLU A 467 35.39 13.95 -34.85
N LEU A 468 36.10 14.35 -33.77
CA LEU A 468 35.47 15.05 -32.66
C LEU A 468 34.92 16.42 -33.08
N PHE A 469 35.66 17.15 -33.90
CA PHE A 469 35.18 18.41 -34.49
C PHE A 469 33.91 18.17 -35.31
N ALA A 470 33.90 17.20 -36.21
CA ALA A 470 32.73 16.85 -37.01
C ALA A 470 31.52 16.47 -36.16
N ARG A 471 31.74 15.72 -35.09
CA ARG A 471 30.67 15.38 -34.11
C ARG A 471 30.13 16.64 -33.44
N ARG A 472 30.96 17.52 -32.91
CA ARG A 472 30.53 18.76 -32.28
C ARG A 472 29.79 19.69 -33.25
N LEU A 473 30.27 19.76 -34.48
CA LEU A 473 29.57 20.51 -35.52
C LEU A 473 28.20 19.88 -35.88
N SER A 474 28.11 18.56 -35.87
CA SER A 474 26.81 17.86 -36.00
C SER A 474 25.79 18.33 -34.98
N TRP A 475 26.24 18.50 -33.71
CA TRP A 475 25.37 18.98 -32.63
C TRP A 475 24.86 20.40 -32.89
N ILE A 476 25.75 21.30 -33.36
CA ILE A 476 25.41 22.70 -33.67
C ILE A 476 24.48 22.80 -34.89
N LEU A 477 24.66 21.95 -35.90
CA LEU A 477 23.87 22.00 -37.11
C LEU A 477 22.56 21.20 -37.01
N GLY A 478 22.42 20.35 -35.97
CA GLY A 478 21.31 19.41 -35.83
C GLY A 478 21.27 18.29 -36.87
N GLY A 479 22.32 18.15 -37.69
CA GLY A 479 22.49 17.17 -38.76
C GLY A 479 23.80 16.42 -38.65
N ARG A 480 23.98 15.34 -39.39
CA ARG A 480 25.19 14.53 -39.33
C ARG A 480 26.33 15.16 -40.16
N ALA A 481 27.32 15.69 -39.51
CA ALA A 481 28.57 16.12 -40.09
C ALA A 481 29.65 15.03 -39.91
N ARG A 482 30.46 14.77 -40.90
CA ARG A 482 31.54 13.79 -40.88
C ARG A 482 32.68 14.17 -41.87
N LEU A 483 33.78 13.47 -41.76
CA LEU A 483 34.83 13.56 -42.78
C LEU A 483 34.31 13.02 -44.11
N PRO A 484 34.68 13.61 -45.28
CA PRO A 484 34.31 13.11 -46.61
C PRO A 484 34.99 11.77 -46.87
N THR A 485 34.32 10.89 -47.61
CA THR A 485 34.99 9.74 -48.20
C THR A 485 35.90 10.20 -49.34
N VAL A 486 36.90 9.38 -49.71
CA VAL A 486 37.76 9.66 -50.88
C VAL A 486 36.92 9.88 -52.15
N GLY A 487 35.80 9.12 -52.30
CA GLY A 487 34.89 9.25 -53.43
C GLY A 487 34.13 10.57 -53.46
N GLU A 488 33.66 11.06 -52.29
CA GLU A 488 32.98 12.36 -52.18
C GLU A 488 33.92 13.53 -52.44
N HIS A 489 35.16 13.45 -51.93
CA HIS A 489 36.17 14.45 -52.22
C HIS A 489 36.51 14.45 -53.72
N ALA A 490 36.69 13.29 -54.31
CA ALA A 490 36.96 13.17 -55.75
C ALA A 490 35.80 13.71 -56.61
N ALA A 491 34.52 13.44 -56.20
CA ALA A 491 33.36 13.97 -56.89
C ALA A 491 33.26 15.51 -56.82
N ALA A 492 33.67 16.10 -55.67
CA ALA A 492 33.75 17.55 -55.52
C ALA A 492 34.90 18.17 -56.34
N ALA A 493 36.06 17.51 -56.41
CA ALA A 493 37.24 18.01 -57.13
C ALA A 493 37.11 17.89 -58.66
N GLY A 494 36.13 17.13 -59.15
CA GLY A 494 35.88 16.99 -60.59
C GLY A 494 37.00 16.26 -61.36
N ASP A 495 37.33 16.69 -62.58
CA ASP A 495 38.32 16.04 -63.43
C ASP A 495 39.76 16.35 -62.97
N LEU A 496 40.31 15.44 -62.17
CA LEU A 496 41.64 15.54 -61.60
C LEU A 496 42.74 15.03 -62.53
N THR A 497 42.42 14.71 -63.78
CA THR A 497 43.41 14.30 -64.75
C THR A 497 44.23 15.48 -65.30
N LYS A 498 43.76 16.70 -65.06
CA LYS A 498 44.44 17.93 -65.45
C LYS A 498 45.09 18.57 -64.22
N PRO A 499 46.33 19.12 -64.31
CA PRO A 499 46.91 19.87 -63.23
C PRO A 499 46.01 21.06 -62.89
N ALA A 500 45.79 21.28 -61.60
CA ALA A 500 45.09 22.48 -61.13
C ALA A 500 45.93 23.73 -61.52
N SER A 501 45.25 24.76 -62.06
CA SER A 501 45.94 26.03 -62.35
C SER A 501 46.44 26.69 -61.08
N ALA A 502 47.50 27.47 -61.18
CA ALA A 502 48.08 28.21 -60.05
C ALA A 502 47.08 29.17 -59.40
N ASP A 503 45.98 29.53 -60.06
CA ASP A 503 44.93 30.40 -59.55
C ASP A 503 43.97 29.69 -58.56
N VAL A 504 43.83 28.34 -58.69
CA VAL A 504 42.85 27.53 -57.93
C VAL A 504 43.52 26.59 -56.89
N ALA A 505 44.85 26.52 -56.87
CA ALA A 505 45.60 25.64 -55.98
C ALA A 505 46.86 26.26 -55.41
N TRP A 506 47.05 26.20 -54.08
CA TRP A 506 48.28 26.57 -53.41
C TRP A 506 49.21 25.34 -53.30
N THR A 507 50.28 25.33 -54.09
CA THR A 507 51.27 24.25 -54.13
C THR A 507 52.69 24.79 -53.96
N ALA A 508 53.72 23.96 -53.94
CA ALA A 508 55.09 24.37 -53.88
C ALA A 508 55.53 25.21 -55.13
N ALA A 509 54.75 25.17 -56.20
CA ALA A 509 55.02 25.95 -57.43
C ALA A 509 54.69 27.45 -57.28
N ASN A 510 53.81 27.84 -56.38
CA ASN A 510 53.32 29.23 -56.16
C ASN A 510 53.34 29.66 -54.70
N THR A 511 53.92 28.83 -53.82
CA THR A 511 54.15 29.12 -52.39
C THR A 511 55.60 28.78 -52.08
N GLU A 512 56.08 29.15 -50.89
CA GLU A 512 57.36 28.72 -50.37
C GLU A 512 57.38 27.27 -49.86
N GLY A 513 56.23 26.57 -49.96
CA GLY A 513 56.05 25.16 -49.55
C GLY A 513 56.01 24.94 -48.05
N VAL A 514 55.90 25.98 -47.24
CA VAL A 514 55.99 25.88 -45.79
C VAL A 514 54.65 26.13 -45.08
N ASP A 515 54.02 27.26 -45.37
CA ASP A 515 52.84 27.73 -44.61
C ASP A 515 51.56 27.75 -45.46
N ALA A 516 50.49 27.19 -44.93
CA ALA A 516 49.16 27.26 -45.51
C ALA A 516 48.71 28.72 -45.71
N ARG A 517 47.99 28.97 -46.78
CA ARG A 517 47.35 30.26 -47.08
C ARG A 517 45.93 30.32 -46.49
N PRO A 518 45.33 31.52 -46.34
CA PRO A 518 43.93 31.61 -45.85
C PRO A 518 43.00 30.70 -46.66
N ALA A 519 42.13 29.95 -45.94
CA ALA A 519 41.20 29.05 -46.58
C ALA A 519 40.26 29.82 -47.54
N GLY A 520 40.10 29.34 -48.74
CA GLY A 520 39.32 30.01 -49.77
C GLY A 520 39.98 31.20 -50.45
N SER A 521 41.28 31.43 -50.21
CA SER A 521 42.02 32.52 -50.84
C SER A 521 42.43 32.23 -52.30
N ALA A 522 42.52 30.97 -52.69
CA ALA A 522 42.61 30.61 -54.08
C ALA A 522 41.24 30.80 -54.77
N LYS A 523 41.24 30.92 -56.12
CA LYS A 523 40.02 31.05 -56.90
C LYS A 523 39.20 29.75 -56.75
N ALA A 524 37.86 29.92 -56.61
CA ALA A 524 36.96 28.78 -56.62
C ALA A 524 37.02 27.99 -57.96
N ASP A 525 36.85 26.69 -57.87
CA ASP A 525 36.66 25.85 -59.04
C ASP A 525 35.28 26.09 -59.68
N ALA A 526 34.96 25.35 -60.73
CA ALA A 526 33.71 25.49 -61.45
C ALA A 526 32.44 25.14 -60.63
N LEU A 527 32.58 24.39 -59.53
CA LEU A 527 31.51 23.99 -58.63
C LEU A 527 31.43 24.94 -57.41
N GLY A 528 32.37 25.89 -57.27
CA GLY A 528 32.39 26.84 -56.17
C GLY A 528 33.25 26.40 -54.98
N PHE A 529 33.94 25.28 -55.05
CA PHE A 529 34.84 24.81 -54.02
C PHE A 529 36.22 25.49 -54.14
N HIS A 530 36.88 25.66 -53.04
CA HIS A 530 38.24 26.19 -52.95
C HIS A 530 39.18 25.13 -52.34
N ASP A 531 40.43 25.20 -52.76
CA ASP A 531 41.52 24.45 -52.11
C ASP A 531 41.33 22.95 -52.01
N LEU A 532 40.48 22.32 -52.91
CA LEU A 532 40.36 20.87 -53.01
C LEU A 532 41.64 20.17 -53.46
N VAL A 533 42.53 20.95 -54.05
CA VAL A 533 43.89 20.54 -54.42
C VAL A 533 44.85 21.58 -53.88
N GLY A 534 45.84 21.18 -53.08
CA GLY A 534 46.85 22.07 -52.49
C GLY A 534 46.44 22.58 -51.09
N ASN A 535 47.02 23.65 -50.66
CA ASN A 535 46.93 24.29 -49.38
C ASN A 535 47.24 23.34 -48.20
N VAL A 536 46.29 22.55 -47.69
CA VAL A 536 46.56 21.44 -46.74
C VAL A 536 45.99 20.13 -47.24
N GLU A 537 46.71 19.04 -46.99
CA GLU A 537 46.16 17.70 -47.14
C GLU A 537 44.99 17.52 -46.21
N GLU A 538 43.98 16.75 -46.64
CA GLU A 538 42.74 16.61 -45.90
C GLU A 538 42.49 15.18 -45.47
N TRP A 539 42.15 14.98 -44.18
CA TRP A 539 41.68 13.71 -43.69
C TRP A 539 40.40 13.30 -44.42
N ALA A 540 40.37 12.07 -44.96
CA ALA A 540 39.13 11.43 -45.46
C ALA A 540 38.73 10.27 -44.56
N ALA A 541 37.45 9.91 -44.65
CA ALA A 541 36.85 8.88 -43.79
C ALA A 541 37.56 7.53 -43.95
N ALA A 542 38.00 6.95 -42.86
CA ALA A 542 38.59 5.62 -42.76
C ALA A 542 37.53 4.57 -42.45
N LYS A 543 37.83 3.32 -42.77
CA LYS A 543 36.99 2.19 -42.31
C LYS A 543 37.18 2.01 -40.78
N GLU A 544 36.14 1.51 -40.17
CA GLU A 544 36.18 1.19 -38.77
C GLU A 544 37.27 0.14 -38.43
N GLY A 545 37.96 0.32 -37.32
CA GLY A 545 39.04 -0.58 -36.89
C GLY A 545 40.38 -0.38 -37.57
N GLU A 546 40.50 0.43 -38.65
CA GLU A 546 41.79 0.74 -39.30
C GLU A 546 42.61 1.71 -38.46
N THR A 547 43.92 1.48 -38.32
CA THR A 547 44.90 2.36 -37.67
C THR A 547 45.38 3.49 -38.55
N ARG A 548 45.14 3.40 -39.84
CA ARG A 548 45.50 4.41 -40.87
C ARG A 548 44.21 4.97 -41.49
N ALA A 549 44.29 6.18 -41.98
CA ALA A 549 43.20 6.86 -42.67
C ALA A 549 43.72 7.45 -43.98
N PRO A 550 42.87 7.54 -45.02
CA PRO A 550 43.25 8.20 -46.24
C PRO A 550 43.38 9.71 -46.02
N VAL A 551 44.33 10.30 -46.74
CA VAL A 551 44.53 11.75 -46.83
C VAL A 551 44.54 12.10 -48.31
N VAL A 552 43.86 13.19 -48.66
CA VAL A 552 43.59 13.60 -50.03
C VAL A 552 44.03 15.06 -50.29
N GLY A 553 44.07 15.49 -51.52
CA GLY A 553 44.18 16.89 -51.94
C GLY A 553 45.60 17.43 -52.14
N GLY A 554 46.59 16.86 -51.47
CA GLY A 554 47.95 17.45 -51.43
C GLY A 554 48.01 18.78 -50.66
N SER A 555 49.15 19.49 -50.61
CA SER A 555 49.34 20.69 -49.81
C SER A 555 50.26 21.72 -50.47
N VAL A 556 50.51 22.84 -49.76
CA VAL A 556 51.53 23.84 -50.16
C VAL A 556 52.93 23.25 -50.37
N ALA A 557 53.24 22.12 -49.73
CA ALA A 557 54.52 21.41 -49.89
C ALA A 557 54.53 20.42 -51.05
N SER A 558 53.37 20.16 -51.68
CA SER A 558 53.30 19.25 -52.80
C SER A 558 53.82 19.90 -54.10
N ALA A 559 54.62 19.17 -54.89
CA ALA A 559 54.94 19.61 -56.24
C ALA A 559 53.63 19.84 -57.00
N SER A 560 53.63 20.70 -58.04
CA SER A 560 52.48 20.98 -58.88
C SER A 560 51.88 19.66 -59.38
N ALA A 561 50.90 19.20 -58.67
CA ALA A 561 50.44 17.84 -58.85
C ALA A 561 49.20 17.78 -59.71
N PRO A 562 49.17 16.86 -60.57
CA PRO A 562 47.95 16.36 -61.11
C PRO A 562 47.33 15.36 -60.09
N GLY A 563 46.10 15.52 -59.86
CA GLY A 563 45.29 14.46 -59.32
C GLY A 563 45.29 14.25 -57.81
N LEU A 564 44.28 13.55 -57.38
CA LEU A 564 44.15 13.09 -55.98
C LEU A 564 45.20 12.05 -55.65
N ALA A 565 46.32 12.48 -55.08
CA ALA A 565 47.23 11.55 -54.44
C ALA A 565 46.63 11.11 -53.10
N VAL A 566 46.00 9.93 -53.08
CA VAL A 566 45.51 9.34 -51.81
C VAL A 566 46.69 8.70 -51.08
N ARG A 567 47.03 9.19 -49.92
CA ARG A 567 48.02 8.59 -49.04
C ARG A 567 47.33 7.90 -47.87
N GLN A 568 47.87 6.81 -47.40
CA GLN A 568 47.43 6.20 -46.14
C GLN A 568 48.35 6.68 -44.99
N VAL A 569 47.80 7.38 -44.03
CA VAL A 569 48.53 8.01 -42.94
C VAL A 569 48.06 7.44 -41.61
N HIS A 570 48.95 7.27 -40.64
CA HIS A 570 48.57 6.80 -39.31
C HIS A 570 47.65 7.83 -38.63
N LYS A 571 46.53 7.40 -38.08
CA LYS A 571 45.51 8.29 -37.47
C LYS A 571 46.03 9.24 -36.39
N ARG A 572 47.24 9.00 -35.83
CA ARG A 572 47.90 9.88 -34.84
C ARG A 572 48.82 10.92 -35.49
N GLU A 573 48.97 10.88 -36.81
CA GLU A 573 49.82 11.85 -37.51
C GLU A 573 49.31 13.28 -37.27
N LYS A 574 50.28 14.21 -37.10
CA LYS A 574 50.04 15.66 -37.02
C LYS A 574 51.09 16.33 -37.88
N SER A 575 50.67 17.07 -38.88
CA SER A 575 51.56 17.78 -39.77
C SER A 575 51.06 19.20 -39.99
N ARG A 576 52.00 20.14 -40.19
CA ARG A 576 51.68 21.55 -40.54
C ARG A 576 50.98 21.71 -41.88
N THR A 577 50.91 20.65 -42.64
CA THR A 577 50.25 20.61 -43.93
C THR A 577 49.07 19.65 -43.97
N LEU A 578 48.57 19.19 -42.80
CA LEU A 578 47.48 18.21 -42.72
C LEU A 578 46.34 18.79 -41.87
N GLY A 579 45.27 19.06 -42.54
CA GLY A 579 44.00 19.54 -42.02
C GLY A 579 42.82 18.63 -42.42
N PHE A 580 41.64 19.21 -42.61
CA PHE A 580 40.46 18.51 -43.05
C PHE A 580 39.36 19.45 -43.52
N ARG A 581 38.40 18.90 -44.26
CA ARG A 581 37.07 19.50 -44.47
C ARG A 581 36.01 18.51 -44.05
N ILE A 582 34.76 18.90 -44.10
CA ILE A 582 33.63 18.05 -43.70
C ILE A 582 32.55 17.99 -44.76
N VAL A 583 31.73 16.94 -44.68
CA VAL A 583 30.45 16.79 -45.40
C VAL A 583 29.32 16.72 -44.39
N ILE A 584 28.13 17.12 -44.82
CA ILE A 584 26.88 17.06 -44.07
C ILE A 584 25.86 16.25 -44.89
N GLU A 585 25.26 15.27 -44.20
CA GLU A 585 24.20 14.43 -44.74
C GLU A 585 22.82 15.10 -44.62
#